data_7cc65b2499618168dd3f9ef75cc3d692
#
_entry.id   7cc65b2499618168dd3f9ef75cc3d692
#
_cell.length_a   1.000
_cell.length_b   1.000
_cell.length_c   1.000
_cell.angle_alpha   90.00
_cell.angle_beta   90.00
_cell.angle_gamma   90.00
#
_symmetry.space_group_name_H-M   'P 1'
#
loop_
_entity.id
_entity.type
_entity.pdbx_description
1 polymer ?
#
loop_
_entity_poly.entity_id
_entity_poly.type
_entity_poly.pdbx_seq_one_letter_code
_entity_poly.pdbx_strand_id
1 'polypeptide(L)'
;AGVLAPKSKADLAFIMHSLSWLASNGTAAIVCFPGILYRGGAEKKIRQYLIDNNFIDCIIQLPSNLFYGTSIATCIMVLKKNKADSKTLFIDASGECVKVTNNNRLTPENIDRIVDTFAGRAEVAHFSHLAAYEEIREQEYNLSVSTYVEQEDTREVIDITALNAEIEKIVAREQVLREEIDKIIAEIEVDA
;
A
#
# COMPACT_ATOMS: atom_id res chain seq x y z
N ALA A 1 -18.63 -0.14 20.37
CA ALA A 1 -19.05 0.19 18.99
C ALA A 1 -20.57 0.00 18.76
N GLY A 2 -21.29 -0.67 19.68
CA GLY A 2 -22.72 -0.94 19.54
C GLY A 2 -23.08 -1.94 18.43
N VAL A 3 -22.10 -2.52 17.76
CA VAL A 3 -22.25 -3.54 16.71
C VAL A 3 -21.20 -4.62 16.87
N LEU A 4 -21.52 -5.83 16.43
CA LEU A 4 -20.56 -6.93 16.34
C LEU A 4 -19.89 -6.96 14.97
N ALA A 5 -18.65 -7.40 14.92
CA ALA A 5 -17.96 -7.72 13.66
C ALA A 5 -18.72 -8.81 12.90
N PRO A 6 -18.73 -8.80 11.56
CA PRO A 6 -19.37 -9.83 10.77
C PRO A 6 -18.79 -11.23 11.10
N LYS A 7 -19.65 -12.25 11.19
CA LYS A 7 -19.23 -13.63 11.51
C LYS A 7 -18.17 -14.18 10.55
N SER A 8 -18.22 -13.78 9.29
CA SER A 8 -17.27 -14.22 8.24
C SER A 8 -15.98 -13.40 8.18
N LYS A 9 -15.85 -12.34 8.99
CA LYS A 9 -14.74 -11.37 8.97
C LYS A 9 -14.47 -10.90 10.39
N ALA A 10 -13.86 -11.75 11.19
CA ALA A 10 -13.69 -11.55 12.64
C ALA A 10 -12.51 -10.63 13.02
N ASP A 11 -11.74 -10.12 12.05
CA ASP A 11 -10.53 -9.34 12.32
C ASP A 11 -10.77 -8.20 13.32
N LEU A 12 -11.81 -7.39 13.09
CA LEU A 12 -12.16 -6.28 13.99
C LEU A 12 -12.68 -6.76 15.35
N ALA A 13 -13.20 -7.99 15.47
CA ALA A 13 -13.56 -8.54 16.77
C ALA A 13 -12.28 -8.81 17.61
N PHE A 14 -11.22 -9.33 17.01
CA PHE A 14 -9.94 -9.52 17.69
C PHE A 14 -9.29 -8.19 18.08
N ILE A 15 -9.39 -7.18 17.22
CA ILE A 15 -8.90 -5.82 17.53
C ILE A 15 -9.66 -5.25 18.72
N MET A 16 -10.98 -5.34 18.74
CA MET A 16 -11.80 -4.87 19.87
C MET A 16 -11.53 -5.66 21.15
N HIS A 17 -11.29 -6.97 21.02
CA HIS A 17 -10.90 -7.82 22.14
C HIS A 17 -9.54 -7.40 22.72
N SER A 18 -8.54 -7.22 21.87
CA SER A 18 -7.22 -6.73 22.27
C SER A 18 -7.30 -5.37 22.97
N LEU A 19 -8.11 -4.45 22.42
CA LEU A 19 -8.36 -3.14 23.05
C LEU A 19 -9.00 -3.28 24.44
N SER A 20 -9.92 -4.24 24.64
CA SER A 20 -10.57 -4.44 25.95
C SER A 20 -9.59 -4.87 27.02
N TRP A 21 -8.58 -5.65 26.66
CA TRP A 21 -7.54 -6.14 27.57
C TRP A 21 -6.40 -5.16 27.78
N LEU A 22 -6.29 -4.16 26.93
CA LEU A 22 -5.22 -3.17 27.01
C LEU A 22 -5.37 -2.33 28.28
N ALA A 23 -4.30 -2.16 29.02
CA ALA A 23 -4.24 -1.25 30.16
C ALA A 23 -4.54 0.20 29.74
N SER A 24 -4.89 1.08 30.69
CA SER A 24 -5.22 2.48 30.38
C SER A 24 -4.07 3.27 29.72
N ASN A 25 -2.82 2.89 30.02
CA ASN A 25 -1.62 3.46 29.40
C ASN A 25 -0.97 2.51 28.39
N GLY A 26 -1.66 1.44 27.99
CA GLY A 26 -1.12 0.39 27.12
C GLY A 26 -1.11 0.78 25.64
N THR A 27 -0.20 0.15 24.92
CA THR A 27 -0.11 0.19 23.46
C THR A 27 -0.16 -1.23 22.91
N ALA A 28 -0.89 -1.45 21.82
CA ALA A 28 -0.91 -2.72 21.10
C ALA A 28 -0.62 -2.48 19.62
N ALA A 29 0.24 -3.32 19.03
CA ALA A 29 0.49 -3.35 17.59
C ALA A 29 -0.02 -4.69 17.05
N ILE A 30 -0.92 -4.64 16.08
CA ILE A 30 -1.62 -5.81 15.56
C ILE A 30 -1.45 -5.86 14.05
N VAL A 31 -0.94 -6.98 13.54
CA VAL A 31 -0.88 -7.22 12.09
C VAL A 31 -2.28 -7.58 11.61
N CYS A 32 -2.74 -6.90 10.57
CA CYS A 32 -4.09 -6.99 10.08
C CYS A 32 -4.14 -7.15 8.56
N PHE A 33 -5.27 -7.67 8.08
CA PHE A 33 -5.61 -7.64 6.67
C PHE A 33 -6.11 -6.24 6.29
N PRO A 34 -5.62 -5.62 5.19
CA PRO A 34 -5.95 -4.23 4.84
C PRO A 34 -7.45 -3.95 4.63
N GLY A 35 -8.21 -4.98 4.28
CA GLY A 35 -9.66 -4.84 4.08
C GLY A 35 -10.43 -4.27 5.28
N ILE A 36 -9.92 -4.42 6.49
CA ILE A 36 -10.54 -3.82 7.70
C ILE A 36 -10.52 -2.29 7.67
N LEU A 37 -9.60 -1.69 6.90
CA LEU A 37 -9.38 -0.26 6.86
C LEU A 37 -10.46 0.51 6.05
N TYR A 38 -11.11 -0.16 5.06
CA TYR A 38 -12.02 0.52 4.14
C TYR A 38 -13.40 -0.12 3.95
N ARG A 39 -13.61 -1.39 4.37
CA ARG A 39 -14.91 -2.03 4.18
C ARG A 39 -16.03 -1.30 4.92
N GLY A 40 -17.23 -1.30 4.32
CA GLY A 40 -18.42 -0.65 4.85
C GLY A 40 -19.16 -1.47 5.92
N GLY A 41 -20.41 -1.08 6.22
CA GLY A 41 -21.30 -1.80 7.12
C GLY A 41 -20.86 -1.79 8.59
N ALA A 42 -20.89 -2.93 9.24
CA ALA A 42 -20.51 -3.06 10.66
C ALA A 42 -19.03 -2.72 10.89
N GLU A 43 -18.14 -3.05 9.93
CA GLU A 43 -16.72 -2.74 10.03
C GLU A 43 -16.47 -1.23 10.03
N LYS A 44 -17.20 -0.43 9.20
CA LYS A 44 -17.17 1.05 9.25
C LYS A 44 -17.56 1.58 10.62
N LYS A 45 -18.64 1.07 11.22
CA LYS A 45 -19.08 1.50 12.54
C LYS A 45 -18.06 1.20 13.65
N ILE A 46 -17.35 0.09 13.54
CA ILE A 46 -16.27 -0.25 14.49
C ILE A 46 -15.09 0.70 14.31
N ARG A 47 -14.66 0.98 13.07
CA ARG A 47 -13.60 1.97 12.81
C ARG A 47 -13.98 3.35 13.33
N GLN A 48 -15.22 3.80 13.05
CA GLN A 48 -15.75 5.05 13.59
C GLN A 48 -15.64 5.07 15.11
N TYR A 49 -16.09 4.04 15.79
CA TYR A 49 -15.96 3.94 17.25
C TYR A 49 -14.51 4.05 17.72
N LEU A 50 -13.56 3.39 17.04
CA LEU A 50 -12.16 3.42 17.40
C LEU A 50 -11.54 4.82 17.22
N ILE A 51 -11.92 5.54 16.17
CA ILE A 51 -11.45 6.91 15.90
C ILE A 51 -12.12 7.91 16.84
N ASP A 52 -13.45 7.85 17.01
CA ASP A 52 -14.19 8.77 17.87
C ASP A 52 -13.74 8.69 19.34
N ASN A 53 -13.26 7.52 19.78
CA ASN A 53 -12.68 7.33 21.13
C ASN A 53 -11.16 7.48 21.16
N ASN A 54 -10.53 7.93 20.07
CA ASN A 54 -9.10 8.20 19.98
C ASN A 54 -8.21 6.98 20.31
N PHE A 55 -8.59 5.78 19.85
CA PHE A 55 -7.85 4.55 20.15
C PHE A 55 -6.83 4.18 19.07
N ILE A 56 -6.96 4.67 17.83
CA ILE A 56 -6.00 4.38 16.76
C ILE A 56 -4.89 5.43 16.79
N ASP A 57 -3.65 4.97 17.01
CA ASP A 57 -2.46 5.84 17.07
C ASP A 57 -1.75 5.90 15.73
N CYS A 58 -1.57 4.73 15.07
CA CYS A 58 -0.89 4.65 13.78
C CYS A 58 -1.44 3.51 12.93
N ILE A 59 -1.41 3.69 11.62
CA ILE A 59 -1.61 2.64 10.60
C ILE A 59 -0.36 2.60 9.72
N ILE A 60 0.25 1.42 9.62
CA ILE A 60 1.46 1.20 8.82
C ILE A 60 1.12 0.20 7.72
N GLN A 61 1.19 0.61 6.45
CA GLN A 61 1.08 -0.29 5.31
C GLN A 61 2.41 -1.01 5.13
N LEU A 62 2.38 -2.34 5.06
CA LEU A 62 3.56 -3.17 4.84
C LEU A 62 3.66 -3.63 3.39
N PRO A 63 4.87 -4.04 2.93
CA PRO A 63 5.06 -4.62 1.61
C PRO A 63 4.21 -5.86 1.36
N SER A 64 3.88 -6.11 0.09
CA SER A 64 3.34 -7.40 -0.35
C SER A 64 4.38 -8.51 -0.22
N ASN A 65 3.94 -9.77 -0.32
CA ASN A 65 4.84 -10.95 -0.25
C ASN A 65 5.79 -11.00 0.96
N LEU A 66 5.41 -10.37 2.08
CA LEU A 66 6.23 -10.36 3.29
C LEU A 66 6.05 -11.64 4.12
N PHE A 67 4.86 -12.23 4.09
CA PHE A 67 4.52 -13.43 4.86
C PHE A 67 4.46 -14.67 3.97
N TYR A 68 4.87 -15.82 4.52
CA TYR A 68 4.76 -17.10 3.83
C TYR A 68 3.28 -17.46 3.59
N GLY A 69 3.00 -18.03 2.43
CA GLY A 69 1.67 -18.52 2.07
C GLY A 69 0.67 -17.46 1.61
N THR A 70 1.07 -16.17 1.53
CA THR A 70 0.23 -15.12 0.98
C THR A 70 1.05 -14.05 0.27
N SER A 71 0.55 -13.58 -0.87
CA SER A 71 1.12 -12.44 -1.59
C SER A 71 0.49 -11.09 -1.17
N ILE A 72 -0.52 -11.14 -0.30
CA ILE A 72 -1.28 -9.94 0.07
C ILE A 72 -0.41 -9.04 0.94
N ALA A 73 -0.41 -7.73 0.63
CA ALA A 73 0.14 -6.73 1.53
C ALA A 73 -0.67 -6.70 2.82
N THR A 74 -0.01 -6.63 3.96
CA THR A 74 -0.63 -6.51 5.28
C THR A 74 -0.45 -5.10 5.83
N CYS A 75 -1.11 -4.80 6.93
CA CYS A 75 -0.88 -3.56 7.66
C CYS A 75 -0.71 -3.82 9.16
N ILE A 76 -0.09 -2.89 9.86
CA ILE A 76 -0.05 -2.87 11.31
C ILE A 76 -0.97 -1.76 11.79
N MET A 77 -1.92 -2.11 12.68
CA MET A 77 -2.73 -1.15 13.41
C MET A 77 -2.15 -0.99 14.81
N VAL A 78 -1.77 0.22 15.16
CA VAL A 78 -1.30 0.56 16.50
C VAL A 78 -2.44 1.20 17.28
N LEU A 79 -2.81 0.55 18.39
CA LEU A 79 -3.83 1.02 19.32
C LEU A 79 -3.17 1.59 20.59
N LYS A 80 -3.71 2.69 21.10
CA LYS A 80 -3.25 3.34 22.32
C LYS A 80 -4.43 3.98 23.06
N LYS A 81 -4.59 3.69 24.35
CA LYS A 81 -5.70 4.23 25.15
C LYS A 81 -5.47 5.65 25.68
N ASN A 82 -4.24 6.03 25.87
CA ASN A 82 -3.89 7.34 26.44
C ASN A 82 -3.02 8.12 25.46
N LYS A 83 -3.64 8.65 24.39
CA LYS A 83 -2.99 9.52 23.42
C LYS A 83 -2.99 10.97 23.94
N ALA A 84 -1.94 11.69 23.63
CA ALA A 84 -1.81 13.12 23.97
C ALA A 84 -2.64 14.04 23.03
N ASP A 85 -2.88 13.57 21.80
CA ASP A 85 -3.62 14.29 20.76
C ASP A 85 -4.65 13.38 20.06
N SER A 86 -5.46 13.93 19.18
CA SER A 86 -6.48 13.19 18.40
C SER A 86 -6.00 12.81 16.99
N LYS A 87 -4.71 13.03 16.67
CA LYS A 87 -4.17 12.74 15.34
C LYS A 87 -3.81 11.27 15.17
N THR A 88 -3.96 10.75 13.97
CA THR A 88 -3.56 9.39 13.60
C THR A 88 -2.44 9.47 12.56
N LEU A 89 -1.34 8.75 12.79
CA LEU A 89 -0.23 8.68 11.86
C LEU A 89 -0.48 7.56 10.84
N PHE A 90 -0.31 7.88 9.56
CA PHE A 90 -0.33 6.92 8.45
C PHE A 90 1.08 6.81 7.89
N ILE A 91 1.59 5.58 7.72
CA ILE A 91 2.92 5.30 7.16
C ILE A 91 2.75 4.34 5.99
N ASP A 92 3.22 4.73 4.81
CA ASP A 92 3.32 3.85 3.65
C ASP A 92 4.72 3.24 3.57
N ALA A 93 4.87 2.05 4.15
CA ALA A 93 6.09 1.27 4.05
C ALA A 93 6.01 0.19 2.96
N SER A 94 5.08 0.29 2.00
CA SER A 94 4.88 -0.70 0.94
C SER A 94 6.11 -0.89 0.04
N GLY A 95 6.93 0.14 -0.11
CA GLY A 95 8.21 0.11 -0.84
C GLY A 95 9.43 -0.27 0.01
N GLU A 96 9.27 -0.36 1.33
CA GLU A 96 10.38 -0.60 2.27
C GLU A 96 10.73 -2.08 2.36
N CYS A 97 11.32 -2.64 1.31
CA CYS A 97 11.73 -4.04 1.32
C CYS A 97 12.82 -4.34 0.31
N VAL A 98 13.48 -5.49 0.51
CA VAL A 98 14.34 -6.12 -0.48
C VAL A 98 13.70 -7.43 -0.93
N LYS A 99 13.81 -7.75 -2.21
CA LYS A 99 13.31 -9.00 -2.76
C LYS A 99 14.32 -10.12 -2.46
N VAL A 100 13.84 -11.18 -1.79
CA VAL A 100 14.65 -12.38 -1.52
C VAL A 100 13.93 -13.57 -2.13
N THR A 101 14.39 -14.02 -3.28
CA THR A 101 13.73 -15.07 -4.08
C THR A 101 12.27 -14.73 -4.42
N ASN A 102 11.32 -15.43 -3.83
CA ASN A 102 9.87 -15.24 -4.07
C ASN A 102 9.19 -14.34 -3.03
N ASN A 103 9.88 -13.99 -1.95
CA ASN A 103 9.33 -13.19 -0.87
C ASN A 103 10.07 -11.85 -0.73
N ASN A 104 9.38 -10.87 -0.17
CA ASN A 104 9.98 -9.62 0.26
C ASN A 104 10.44 -9.75 1.71
N ARG A 105 11.46 -8.98 2.09
CA ARG A 105 12.00 -8.93 3.45
C ARG A 105 12.27 -7.48 3.84
N LEU A 106 11.90 -7.14 5.06
CA LEU A 106 12.34 -5.89 5.69
C LEU A 106 13.80 -6.02 6.13
N THR A 107 14.62 -5.06 5.77
CA THR A 107 15.99 -4.94 6.33
C THR A 107 15.96 -4.20 7.66
N PRO A 108 17.02 -4.24 8.47
CA PRO A 108 17.12 -3.42 9.67
C PRO A 108 16.88 -1.93 9.38
N GLU A 109 17.44 -1.42 8.29
CA GLU A 109 17.31 -0.02 7.87
C GLU A 109 15.85 0.34 7.53
N ASN A 110 15.11 -0.58 6.88
CA ASN A 110 13.67 -0.38 6.61
C ASN A 110 12.88 -0.33 7.92
N ILE A 111 13.20 -1.21 8.86
CA ILE A 111 12.56 -1.25 10.19
C ILE A 111 12.86 0.03 10.95
N ASP A 112 14.11 0.45 10.99
CA ASP A 112 14.55 1.66 11.70
C ASP A 112 13.84 2.89 11.13
N ARG A 113 13.76 3.03 9.80
CA ARG A 113 13.01 4.12 9.16
C ARG A 113 11.55 4.17 9.58
N ILE A 114 10.86 3.02 9.62
CA ILE A 114 9.46 2.93 10.04
C ILE A 114 9.34 3.32 11.52
N VAL A 115 10.22 2.78 12.38
CA VAL A 115 10.18 3.01 13.83
C VAL A 115 10.52 4.46 14.16
N ASP A 116 11.54 5.04 13.54
CA ASP A 116 11.93 6.45 13.74
C ASP A 116 10.80 7.40 13.30
N THR A 117 10.16 7.13 12.16
CA THR A 117 9.01 7.91 11.69
C THR A 117 7.84 7.79 12.66
N PHE A 118 7.55 6.58 13.16
CA PHE A 118 6.52 6.35 14.17
C PHE A 118 6.82 7.09 15.48
N ALA A 119 8.05 6.98 16.00
CA ALA A 119 8.47 7.59 17.26
C ALA A 119 8.49 9.12 17.17
N GLY A 120 9.01 9.67 16.07
CA GLY A 120 9.06 11.11 15.80
C GLY A 120 7.74 11.72 15.38
N ARG A 121 6.72 10.89 15.05
CA ARG A 121 5.44 11.31 14.41
C ARG A 121 5.70 12.24 13.23
N ALA A 122 6.75 11.93 12.47
CA ALA A 122 7.24 12.76 11.39
C ALA A 122 6.27 12.71 10.18
N GLU A 123 6.06 13.85 9.55
CA GLU A 123 5.37 13.97 8.27
C GLU A 123 6.43 14.00 7.16
N VAL A 124 6.43 12.97 6.32
CA VAL A 124 7.44 12.78 5.27
C VAL A 124 6.71 12.57 3.94
N ALA A 125 7.05 13.39 2.95
CA ALA A 125 6.45 13.30 1.61
C ALA A 125 6.55 11.87 1.06
N HIS A 126 5.46 11.37 0.49
CA HIS A 126 5.32 10.03 -0.10
C HIS A 126 5.58 8.85 0.86
N PHE A 127 5.72 9.12 2.17
CA PHE A 127 5.99 8.08 3.16
C PHE A 127 5.08 8.12 4.38
N SER A 128 4.79 9.32 4.93
CA SER A 128 3.93 9.41 6.13
C SER A 128 3.13 10.70 6.18
N HIS A 129 1.92 10.59 6.74
CA HIS A 129 1.01 11.71 6.97
C HIS A 129 0.38 11.63 8.35
N LEU A 130 0.27 12.78 9.03
CA LEU A 130 -0.32 12.90 10.36
C LEU A 130 -1.72 13.51 10.27
N ALA A 131 -2.72 12.67 10.01
CA ALA A 131 -4.10 13.08 9.79
C ALA A 131 -4.79 13.58 11.08
N ALA A 132 -5.52 14.67 10.96
CA ALA A 132 -6.40 15.15 12.02
C ALA A 132 -7.72 14.33 12.05
N TYR A 133 -8.43 14.39 13.19
CA TYR A 133 -9.73 13.73 13.34
C TYR A 133 -10.73 14.14 12.27
N GLU A 134 -10.81 15.43 11.96
CA GLU A 134 -11.72 16.02 10.98
C GLU A 134 -11.47 15.46 9.59
N GLU A 135 -10.22 15.33 9.19
CA GLU A 135 -9.80 14.75 7.92
C GLU A 135 -10.27 13.29 7.80
N ILE A 136 -10.07 12.47 8.85
CA ILE A 136 -10.53 11.08 8.86
C ILE A 136 -12.05 10.98 8.77
N ARG A 137 -12.76 11.88 9.42
CA ARG A 137 -14.21 11.95 9.36
C ARG A 137 -14.72 12.33 7.98
N GLU A 138 -14.07 13.27 7.29
CA GLU A 138 -14.37 13.66 5.90
C GLU A 138 -14.16 12.53 4.93
N GLN A 139 -13.15 11.68 5.17
CA GLN A 139 -12.90 10.44 4.43
C GLN A 139 -13.80 9.27 4.88
N GLU A 140 -14.91 9.56 5.56
CA GLU A 140 -15.91 8.57 6.02
C GLU A 140 -15.31 7.42 6.85
N TYR A 141 -14.29 7.71 7.65
CA TYR A 141 -13.55 6.73 8.46
C TYR A 141 -12.88 5.63 7.61
N ASN A 142 -12.54 5.94 6.37
CA ASN A 142 -11.61 5.15 5.59
C ASN A 142 -10.21 5.33 6.17
N LEU A 143 -9.53 4.23 6.50
CA LEU A 143 -8.20 4.23 7.10
C LEU A 143 -7.14 3.63 6.17
N SER A 144 -7.44 3.50 4.87
CA SER A 144 -6.44 3.08 3.89
C SER A 144 -5.31 4.09 3.83
N VAL A 145 -4.08 3.62 3.95
CA VAL A 145 -2.90 4.50 3.96
C VAL A 145 -2.80 5.31 2.66
N SER A 146 -3.12 4.70 1.51
CA SER A 146 -3.15 5.39 0.21
C SER A 146 -4.16 6.53 0.07
N THR A 147 -5.07 6.70 1.03
CA THR A 147 -5.99 7.83 1.09
C THR A 147 -5.30 9.08 1.67
N TYR A 148 -4.28 8.89 2.50
CA TYR A 148 -3.59 9.96 3.24
C TYR A 148 -2.15 10.18 2.77
N VAL A 149 -1.49 9.13 2.28
CA VAL A 149 -0.13 9.19 1.78
C VAL A 149 -0.16 9.01 0.26
N GLU A 150 0.13 10.08 -0.46
CA GLU A 150 0.25 10.04 -1.92
C GLU A 150 1.57 9.37 -2.29
N GLN A 151 1.50 8.32 -3.12
CA GLN A 151 2.70 7.66 -3.63
C GLN A 151 3.43 8.54 -4.63
N GLU A 152 4.75 8.43 -4.67
CA GLU A 152 5.55 9.10 -5.68
C GLU A 152 5.16 8.58 -7.08
N ASP A 153 4.86 9.49 -7.99
CA ASP A 153 4.57 9.13 -9.38
C ASP A 153 5.87 8.78 -10.11
N THR A 154 6.23 7.50 -10.05
CA THR A 154 7.43 6.96 -10.71
C THR A 154 7.19 6.59 -12.18
N ARG A 155 6.03 6.94 -12.75
CA ARG A 155 5.75 6.66 -14.17
C ARG A 155 6.71 7.46 -15.03
N GLU A 156 7.41 6.77 -15.93
CA GLU A 156 8.21 7.43 -16.95
C GLU A 156 7.31 8.34 -17.79
N VAL A 157 7.72 9.60 -17.93
CA VAL A 157 7.08 10.52 -18.87
C VAL A 157 7.44 10.05 -20.27
N ILE A 158 6.56 9.27 -20.87
CA ILE A 158 6.76 8.77 -22.24
C ILE A 158 6.57 9.95 -23.21
N ASP A 159 7.67 10.34 -23.87
CA ASP A 159 7.59 11.25 -25.00
C ASP A 159 7.00 10.51 -26.22
N ILE A 160 5.70 10.70 -26.40
CA ILE A 160 4.94 10.07 -27.50
C ILE A 160 5.55 10.47 -28.86
N THR A 161 6.10 11.66 -28.99
CA THR A 161 6.70 12.14 -30.25
C THR A 161 7.98 11.38 -30.55
N ALA A 162 8.84 11.21 -29.56
CA ALA A 162 10.07 10.44 -29.67
C ALA A 162 9.79 8.95 -29.95
N LEU A 163 8.80 8.39 -29.25
CA LEU A 163 8.39 6.99 -29.44
C LEU A 163 7.82 6.75 -30.86
N ASN A 164 6.97 7.65 -31.34
CA ASN A 164 6.44 7.56 -32.70
C ASN A 164 7.56 7.64 -33.77
N ALA A 165 8.54 8.52 -33.60
CA ALA A 165 9.68 8.61 -34.50
C ALA A 165 10.53 7.33 -34.49
N GLU A 166 10.64 6.65 -33.36
CA GLU A 166 11.33 5.36 -33.26
C GLU A 166 10.53 4.25 -33.95
N ILE A 167 9.21 4.21 -33.77
CA ILE A 167 8.30 3.27 -34.45
C ILE A 167 8.42 3.45 -35.96
N GLU A 168 8.40 4.66 -36.48
CA GLU A 168 8.55 4.93 -37.93
C GLU A 168 9.89 4.39 -38.48
N LYS A 169 10.98 4.55 -37.75
CA LYS A 169 12.27 3.97 -38.13
C LYS A 169 12.26 2.45 -38.17
N ILE A 170 11.62 1.82 -37.17
CA ILE A 170 11.50 0.35 -37.09
C ILE A 170 10.68 -0.18 -38.28
N VAL A 171 9.52 0.45 -38.56
CA VAL A 171 8.64 0.07 -39.67
C VAL A 171 9.36 0.24 -41.03
N ALA A 172 10.08 1.33 -41.22
CA ALA A 172 10.86 1.53 -42.43
C ALA A 172 11.94 0.45 -42.61
N ARG A 173 12.64 0.07 -41.55
CA ARG A 173 13.62 -1.01 -41.59
C ARG A 173 12.99 -2.38 -41.83
N GLU A 174 11.83 -2.65 -41.25
CA GLU A 174 11.07 -3.88 -41.52
C GLU A 174 10.71 -4.00 -42.99
N GLN A 175 10.26 -2.91 -43.61
CA GLN A 175 9.93 -2.89 -45.03
C GLN A 175 11.12 -3.24 -45.91
N VAL A 176 12.30 -2.67 -45.64
CA VAL A 176 13.52 -2.98 -46.40
C VAL A 176 13.90 -4.45 -46.25
N LEU A 177 13.81 -5.00 -45.05
CA LEU A 177 14.11 -6.42 -44.82
C LEU A 177 13.14 -7.36 -45.53
N ARG A 178 11.85 -7.00 -45.62
CA ARG A 178 10.85 -7.76 -46.39
C ARG A 178 11.18 -7.76 -47.87
N GLU A 179 11.53 -6.60 -48.45
CA GLU A 179 11.95 -6.51 -49.83
C GLU A 179 13.24 -7.32 -50.14
N GLU A 180 14.18 -7.39 -49.22
CA GLU A 180 15.34 -8.24 -49.34
C GLU A 180 14.98 -9.73 -49.29
N ILE A 181 14.09 -10.14 -48.40
CA ILE A 181 13.59 -11.52 -48.35
C ILE A 181 12.86 -11.90 -49.64
N ASP A 182 11.99 -11.04 -50.14
CA ASP A 182 11.25 -11.28 -51.39
C ASP A 182 12.17 -11.45 -52.59
N LYS A 183 13.31 -10.69 -52.64
CA LYS A 183 14.35 -10.87 -53.68
C LYS A 183 15.05 -12.22 -53.57
N ILE A 184 15.40 -12.64 -52.35
CA ILE A 184 16.06 -13.94 -52.13
C ILE A 184 15.08 -15.08 -52.53
N ILE A 185 13.81 -14.97 -52.17
CA ILE A 185 12.81 -15.98 -52.55
C ILE A 185 12.71 -16.07 -54.05
N ALA A 186 12.65 -14.94 -54.77
CA ALA A 186 12.56 -14.90 -56.24
C ALA A 186 13.79 -15.51 -56.90
N GLU A 187 14.98 -15.31 -56.36
CA GLU A 187 16.21 -15.94 -56.86
C GLU A 187 16.16 -17.47 -56.69
N ILE A 188 15.69 -17.97 -55.54
CA ILE A 188 15.58 -19.41 -55.30
C ILE A 188 14.51 -20.08 -56.20
N GLU A 189 13.42 -19.38 -56.49
CA GLU A 189 12.36 -19.90 -57.36
C GLU A 189 12.79 -19.95 -58.87
N VAL A 190 13.75 -19.14 -59.28
CA VAL A 190 14.30 -19.16 -60.63
C VAL A 190 15.32 -20.29 -60.84
N ASP A 191 15.97 -20.76 -59.79
CA ASP A 191 16.96 -21.84 -59.84
C ASP A 191 16.37 -23.24 -59.57
N ALA A 192 15.06 -23.35 -59.37
CA ALA A 192 14.31 -24.60 -59.16
C ALA A 192 13.50 -25.03 -60.36
#